data_e6e6ca9e21c4831337c993aa91e593b4
#
_entry.id   e6e6ca9e21c4831337c993aa91e593b4
#
_cell.length_a   1.000
_cell.length_b   1.000
_cell.length_c   1.000
_cell.angle_alpha   90.00
_cell.angle_beta   90.00
_cell.angle_gamma   90.00
#
_symmetry.space_group_name_H-M   'P 1'
#
loop_
_entity.id
_entity.type
_entity.pdbx_description
1 polymer ?
#
loop_
_entity_poly.entity_id
_entity_poly.type
_entity_poly.pdbx_seq_one_letter_code
_entity_poly.pdbx_strand_id
1 'polypeptide(L)'
;MEIAEFLLRWLHFLAGIVWIGMLYYFNLVQTPFFASELGGQAKSAMTRGLVPNALWWFRWGAMFTFLSGWLIVLMKLGTTNDLGDPYITRILTGGALGTLMWFNVWFLIWPAQRDFVIKNAMQVAGGGQAIPEAAAKGALAGRISRTNTLFSIPMLFFMGSAVHLQSILTGTNDLVYWVIALGVILALQLNAYLGTAPRRQKYLTTVSGTIHMGLGLTAVLFVVGLLNG
;
A
#
# COMPACT_ATOMS: atom_id res chain seq x y z
N MET A 1 1.54 17.94 25.34
CA MET A 1 2.04 17.39 24.07
C MET A 1 2.00 15.85 24.08
N GLU A 2 2.46 15.17 25.11
CA GLU A 2 2.52 13.69 25.19
C GLU A 2 1.17 12.99 24.96
N ILE A 3 0.09 13.45 25.57
CA ILE A 3 -1.24 12.85 25.41
C ILE A 3 -1.71 12.99 23.95
N ALA A 4 -1.54 14.13 23.34
CA ALA A 4 -1.96 14.35 21.94
C ALA A 4 -1.16 13.47 20.96
N GLU A 5 0.15 13.35 21.16
CA GLU A 5 1.00 12.47 20.37
C GLU A 5 0.60 11.00 20.55
N PHE A 6 0.34 10.57 21.79
CA PHE A 6 -0.12 9.22 22.08
C PHE A 6 -1.45 8.92 21.38
N LEU A 7 -2.44 9.82 21.48
CA LEU A 7 -3.75 9.64 20.84
C LEU A 7 -3.64 9.58 19.31
N LEU A 8 -2.78 10.40 18.72
CA LEU A 8 -2.50 10.34 17.28
C LEU A 8 -1.86 9.01 16.87
N ARG A 9 -0.90 8.49 17.64
CA ARG A 9 -0.29 7.18 17.40
C ARG A 9 -1.32 6.06 17.55
N TRP A 10 -2.15 6.12 18.58
CA TRP A 10 -3.22 5.16 18.79
C TRP A 10 -4.22 5.15 17.63
N LEU A 11 -4.68 6.32 17.19
CA LEU A 11 -5.53 6.45 16.01
C LEU A 11 -4.84 5.91 14.74
N HIS A 12 -3.54 6.20 14.57
CA HIS A 12 -2.74 5.70 13.45
C HIS A 12 -2.70 4.17 13.42
N PHE A 13 -2.50 3.52 14.58
CA PHE A 13 -2.52 2.06 14.67
C PHE A 13 -3.90 1.48 14.36
N LEU A 14 -4.98 2.03 14.94
CA LEU A 14 -6.34 1.55 14.69
C LEU A 14 -6.69 1.65 13.20
N ALA A 15 -6.47 2.80 12.61
CA ALA A 15 -6.73 3.01 11.19
C ALA A 15 -5.81 2.15 10.30
N GLY A 16 -4.55 1.99 10.69
CA GLY A 16 -3.56 1.16 10.02
C GLY A 16 -3.93 -0.32 10.01
N ILE A 17 -4.43 -0.85 11.14
CA ILE A 17 -4.93 -2.24 11.22
C ILE A 17 -6.09 -2.43 10.23
N VAL A 18 -7.03 -1.49 10.17
CA VAL A 18 -8.14 -1.56 9.20
C VAL A 18 -7.61 -1.50 7.77
N TRP A 19 -6.74 -0.56 7.46
CA TRP A 19 -6.19 -0.38 6.11
C TRP A 19 -5.40 -1.60 5.64
N ILE A 20 -4.40 -2.01 6.40
CA ILE A 20 -3.51 -3.12 6.01
C ILE A 20 -4.23 -4.47 6.10
N GLY A 21 -5.11 -4.64 7.10
CA GLY A 21 -5.94 -5.84 7.22
C GLY A 21 -6.86 -6.02 6.01
N MET A 22 -7.52 -4.96 5.55
CA MET A 22 -8.36 -5.00 4.34
C MET A 22 -7.52 -5.19 3.07
N LEU A 23 -6.33 -4.60 2.97
CA LEU A 23 -5.40 -4.83 1.86
C LEU A 23 -5.03 -6.31 1.74
N TYR A 24 -4.68 -6.94 2.86
CA TYR A 24 -4.33 -8.36 2.90
C TYR A 24 -5.55 -9.25 2.65
N TYR A 25 -6.71 -8.92 3.22
CA TYR A 25 -7.94 -9.61 2.89
C TYR A 25 -8.20 -9.65 1.37
N PHE A 26 -8.14 -8.51 0.68
CA PHE A 26 -8.37 -8.46 -0.76
C PHE A 26 -7.35 -9.29 -1.55
N ASN A 27 -6.07 -9.22 -1.19
CA ASN A 27 -4.98 -9.81 -1.98
C ASN A 27 -4.64 -11.25 -1.59
N LEU A 28 -4.74 -11.61 -0.31
CA LEU A 28 -4.34 -12.92 0.20
C LEU A 28 -5.52 -13.88 0.36
N VAL A 29 -6.74 -13.36 0.50
CA VAL A 29 -7.94 -14.18 0.74
C VAL A 29 -8.93 -14.08 -0.42
N GLN A 30 -9.48 -12.88 -0.67
CA GLN A 30 -10.57 -12.70 -1.64
C GLN A 30 -10.13 -12.99 -3.09
N THR A 31 -8.96 -12.51 -3.51
CA THR A 31 -8.50 -12.73 -4.90
C THR A 31 -8.24 -14.21 -5.20
N PRO A 32 -7.54 -14.99 -4.34
CA PRO A 32 -7.44 -16.44 -4.53
C PRO A 32 -8.79 -17.15 -4.47
N PHE A 33 -9.68 -16.74 -3.56
CA PHE A 33 -11.03 -17.30 -3.50
C PHE A 33 -11.80 -17.09 -4.81
N PHE A 34 -11.79 -15.89 -5.38
CA PHE A 34 -12.44 -15.60 -6.66
C PHE A 34 -11.90 -16.39 -7.85
N ALA A 35 -10.71 -16.97 -7.73
CA ALA A 35 -10.13 -17.87 -8.73
C ALA A 35 -10.60 -19.33 -8.57
N SER A 36 -11.22 -19.71 -7.45
CA SER A 36 -11.80 -21.04 -7.25
C SER A 36 -13.17 -21.14 -7.93
N GLU A 37 -13.67 -22.37 -8.11
CA GLU A 37 -14.98 -22.62 -8.69
C GLU A 37 -16.11 -21.96 -7.90
N LEU A 38 -16.16 -22.20 -6.59
CA LEU A 38 -17.16 -21.59 -5.69
C LEU A 38 -17.04 -20.06 -5.65
N GLY A 39 -15.82 -19.56 -5.60
CA GLY A 39 -15.56 -18.12 -5.62
C GLY A 39 -15.96 -17.46 -6.94
N GLY A 40 -15.79 -18.15 -8.05
CA GLY A 40 -16.26 -17.72 -9.38
C GLY A 40 -17.78 -17.54 -9.41
N GLN A 41 -18.52 -18.48 -8.83
CA GLN A 41 -19.99 -18.40 -8.69
C GLN A 41 -20.42 -17.24 -7.79
N ALA A 42 -19.73 -17.05 -6.65
CA ALA A 42 -20.05 -16.01 -5.67
C ALA A 42 -19.60 -14.60 -6.11
N LYS A 43 -18.67 -14.49 -7.05
CA LYS A 43 -17.98 -13.24 -7.42
C LYS A 43 -18.92 -12.09 -7.74
N SER A 44 -19.96 -12.32 -8.54
CA SER A 44 -20.90 -11.26 -8.90
C SER A 44 -21.66 -10.73 -7.69
N ALA A 45 -22.20 -11.61 -6.85
CA ALA A 45 -22.94 -11.23 -5.65
C ALA A 45 -22.04 -10.52 -4.63
N MET A 46 -20.84 -11.02 -4.39
CA MET A 46 -19.87 -10.40 -3.49
C MET A 46 -19.41 -9.03 -4.00
N THR A 47 -19.17 -8.88 -5.31
CA THR A 47 -18.74 -7.60 -5.91
C THR A 47 -19.84 -6.54 -5.77
N ARG A 48 -21.11 -6.92 -5.79
CA ARG A 48 -22.25 -6.00 -5.64
C ARG A 48 -22.58 -5.67 -4.17
N GLY A 49 -22.42 -6.63 -3.26
CA GLY A 49 -22.88 -6.50 -1.87
C GLY A 49 -21.74 -6.29 -0.86
N LEU A 50 -20.74 -7.17 -0.83
CA LEU A 50 -19.68 -7.17 0.17
C LEU A 50 -18.57 -6.16 -0.16
N VAL A 51 -18.11 -6.17 -1.42
CA VAL A 51 -16.93 -5.38 -1.83
C VAL A 51 -17.12 -3.87 -1.64
N PRO A 52 -18.27 -3.23 -1.89
CA PRO A 52 -18.46 -1.80 -1.63
C PRO A 52 -18.22 -1.42 -0.17
N ASN A 53 -18.73 -2.22 0.78
CA ASN A 53 -18.55 -1.98 2.21
C ASN A 53 -17.08 -2.20 2.63
N ALA A 54 -16.46 -3.27 2.14
CA ALA A 54 -15.06 -3.56 2.39
C ALA A 54 -14.13 -2.45 1.85
N LEU A 55 -14.40 -1.93 0.65
CA LEU A 55 -13.68 -0.80 0.05
C LEU A 55 -13.90 0.51 0.80
N TRP A 56 -15.07 0.71 1.41
CA TRP A 56 -15.32 1.87 2.26
C TRP A 56 -14.36 1.90 3.46
N TRP A 57 -14.27 0.79 4.21
CA TRP A 57 -13.34 0.66 5.34
C TRP A 57 -11.88 0.75 4.89
N PHE A 58 -11.53 0.10 3.78
CA PHE A 58 -10.18 0.14 3.20
C PHE A 58 -9.73 1.57 2.88
N ARG A 59 -10.58 2.33 2.20
CA ARG A 59 -10.30 3.70 1.77
C ARG A 59 -10.17 4.66 2.94
N TRP A 60 -11.12 4.61 3.88
CA TRP A 60 -11.09 5.49 5.03
C TRP A 60 -10.02 5.10 6.05
N GLY A 61 -9.75 3.81 6.22
CA GLY A 61 -8.59 3.34 6.97
C GLY A 61 -7.29 3.93 6.42
N ALA A 62 -7.11 3.89 5.08
CA ALA A 62 -5.96 4.52 4.42
C ALA A 62 -5.88 6.03 4.67
N MET A 63 -7.01 6.75 4.60
CA MET A 63 -7.05 8.20 4.82
C MET A 63 -6.66 8.58 6.26
N PHE A 64 -7.28 7.94 7.25
CA PHE A 64 -6.97 8.25 8.64
C PHE A 64 -5.54 7.86 9.03
N THR A 65 -5.02 6.75 8.49
CA THR A 65 -3.62 6.37 8.68
C THR A 65 -2.68 7.40 8.06
N PHE A 66 -2.95 7.84 6.84
CA PHE A 66 -2.16 8.86 6.15
C PHE A 66 -2.15 10.19 6.90
N LEU A 67 -3.32 10.72 7.27
CA LEU A 67 -3.42 12.00 7.96
C LEU A 67 -2.76 11.97 9.33
N SER A 68 -3.05 10.96 10.15
CA SER A 68 -2.44 10.82 11.48
C SER A 68 -0.93 10.59 11.39
N GLY A 69 -0.46 9.82 10.42
CA GLY A 69 0.96 9.58 10.19
C GLY A 69 1.73 10.86 9.87
N TRP A 70 1.22 11.67 8.94
CA TRP A 70 1.85 12.96 8.61
C TRP A 70 1.77 13.96 9.74
N LEU A 71 0.69 13.99 10.52
CA LEU A 71 0.62 14.84 11.72
C LEU A 71 1.70 14.46 12.74
N ILE A 72 1.92 13.15 12.98
CA ILE A 72 2.99 12.67 13.87
C ILE A 72 4.37 13.08 13.34
N VAL A 73 4.62 12.92 12.04
CA VAL A 73 5.90 13.33 11.41
C VAL A 73 6.12 14.84 11.55
N LEU A 74 5.12 15.66 11.26
CA LEU A 74 5.21 17.12 11.38
C LEU A 74 5.46 17.57 12.82
N MET A 75 4.78 16.95 13.80
CA MET A 75 5.03 17.22 15.23
C MET A 75 6.47 16.88 15.61
N LYS A 76 6.99 15.75 15.12
CA LYS A 76 8.34 15.30 15.41
C LYS A 76 9.39 16.21 14.76
N LEU A 77 9.21 16.58 13.50
CA LEU A 77 10.09 17.54 12.80
C LEU A 77 10.13 18.89 13.49
N GLY A 78 8.98 19.37 14.00
CA GLY A 78 8.91 20.61 14.76
C GLY A 78 9.65 20.60 16.11
N THR A 79 9.96 19.39 16.63
CA THR A 79 10.70 19.26 17.92
C THR A 79 12.18 18.94 17.73
N THR A 80 12.56 18.18 16.71
CA THR A 80 13.96 17.77 16.49
C THR A 80 14.73 18.75 15.62
N ASN A 81 14.10 19.44 14.68
CA ASN A 81 14.73 20.32 13.68
C ASN A 81 15.92 19.69 12.93
N ASP A 82 16.03 18.37 12.93
CA ASP A 82 17.13 17.62 12.32
C ASP A 82 16.56 16.57 11.36
N LEU A 83 16.74 16.80 10.06
CA LEU A 83 16.37 15.86 9.01
C LEU A 83 17.33 14.67 8.90
N GLY A 84 18.55 14.80 9.44
CA GLY A 84 19.54 13.74 9.51
C GLY A 84 19.35 12.76 10.68
N ASP A 85 18.37 13.01 11.56
CA ASP A 85 18.05 12.11 12.66
C ASP A 85 17.69 10.70 12.09
N PRO A 86 18.34 9.64 12.57
CA PRO A 86 18.05 8.26 12.13
C PRO A 86 16.58 7.85 12.23
N TYR A 87 15.87 8.33 13.23
CA TYR A 87 14.43 8.12 13.36
C TYR A 87 13.68 8.74 12.19
N ILE A 88 14.00 10.00 11.85
CA ILE A 88 13.34 10.76 10.79
C ILE A 88 13.53 10.09 9.43
N THR A 89 14.75 9.68 9.09
CA THR A 89 15.02 9.01 7.81
C THR A 89 14.20 7.73 7.64
N ARG A 90 14.09 6.92 8.68
CA ARG A 90 13.31 5.67 8.64
C ARG A 90 11.82 5.93 8.54
N ILE A 91 11.31 6.83 9.37
CA ILE A 91 9.89 7.22 9.31
C ILE A 91 9.53 7.81 7.96
N LEU A 92 10.40 8.63 7.37
CA LEU A 92 10.16 9.19 6.03
C LEU A 92 10.23 8.12 4.94
N THR A 93 11.09 7.11 5.06
CA THR A 93 11.11 5.97 4.12
C THR A 93 9.80 5.19 4.20
N GLY A 94 9.35 4.84 5.40
CA GLY A 94 8.03 4.22 5.61
C GLY A 94 6.88 5.13 5.17
N GLY A 95 7.00 6.43 5.47
CA GLY A 95 6.02 7.46 5.10
C GLY A 95 5.88 7.67 3.59
N ALA A 96 7.00 7.63 2.84
CA ALA A 96 6.98 7.70 1.37
C ALA A 96 6.22 6.53 0.76
N LEU A 97 6.50 5.30 1.24
CA LEU A 97 5.77 4.09 0.84
C LEU A 97 4.29 4.19 1.20
N GLY A 98 3.97 4.59 2.44
CA GLY A 98 2.59 4.77 2.90
C GLY A 98 1.83 5.84 2.10
N THR A 99 2.49 6.95 1.76
CA THR A 99 1.92 8.02 0.94
C THR A 99 1.58 7.53 -0.46
N LEU A 100 2.51 6.78 -1.10
CA LEU A 100 2.28 6.21 -2.41
C LEU A 100 1.15 5.16 -2.39
N MET A 101 1.11 4.32 -1.35
CA MET A 101 0.04 3.36 -1.15
C MET A 101 -1.32 4.04 -0.94
N TRP A 102 -1.38 5.13 -0.16
CA TRP A 102 -2.58 5.94 0.01
C TRP A 102 -3.04 6.56 -1.32
N PHE A 103 -2.11 7.15 -2.08
CA PHE A 103 -2.39 7.67 -3.41
C PHE A 103 -2.99 6.60 -4.33
N ASN A 104 -2.41 5.41 -4.33
CA ASN A 104 -2.93 4.27 -5.09
C ASN A 104 -4.37 3.91 -4.71
N VAL A 105 -4.71 3.93 -3.41
CA VAL A 105 -6.07 3.62 -2.95
C VAL A 105 -7.06 4.66 -3.45
N TRP A 106 -6.76 5.94 -3.31
CA TRP A 106 -7.72 7.01 -3.57
C TRP A 106 -7.86 7.35 -5.05
N PHE A 107 -6.78 7.31 -5.81
CA PHE A 107 -6.76 7.81 -7.18
C PHE A 107 -6.70 6.72 -8.25
N LEU A 108 -6.33 5.50 -7.90
CA LEU A 108 -6.23 4.41 -8.87
C LEU A 108 -7.19 3.25 -8.56
N ILE A 109 -7.15 2.70 -7.32
CA ILE A 109 -7.94 1.52 -6.97
C ILE A 109 -9.42 1.87 -6.81
N TRP A 110 -9.73 2.88 -5.96
CA TRP A 110 -11.11 3.24 -5.67
C TRP A 110 -11.91 3.68 -6.90
N PRO A 111 -11.44 4.60 -7.76
CA PRO A 111 -12.17 4.97 -8.96
C PRO A 111 -12.38 3.79 -9.91
N ALA A 112 -11.37 2.94 -10.12
CA ALA A 112 -11.48 1.77 -10.98
C ALA A 112 -12.51 0.77 -10.45
N GLN A 113 -12.56 0.56 -9.14
CA GLN A 113 -13.53 -0.34 -8.51
C GLN A 113 -14.95 0.25 -8.57
N ARG A 114 -15.14 1.50 -8.14
CA ARG A 114 -16.46 2.15 -8.08
C ARG A 114 -17.08 2.30 -9.46
N ASP A 115 -16.36 2.92 -10.37
CA ASP A 115 -16.93 3.42 -11.63
C ASP A 115 -16.96 2.35 -12.73
N PHE A 116 -16.15 1.31 -12.59
CA PHE A 116 -16.05 0.25 -13.59
C PHE A 116 -16.44 -1.13 -13.06
N VAL A 117 -15.74 -1.67 -12.06
CA VAL A 117 -15.92 -3.07 -11.65
C VAL A 117 -17.28 -3.30 -10.97
N ILE A 118 -17.59 -2.50 -9.94
CA ILE A 118 -18.85 -2.62 -9.18
C ILE A 118 -20.03 -2.22 -10.07
N LYS A 119 -19.91 -1.09 -10.77
CA LYS A 119 -20.96 -0.61 -11.68
C LYS A 119 -21.25 -1.64 -12.78
N ASN A 120 -20.21 -2.24 -13.38
CA ASN A 120 -20.37 -3.31 -14.35
C ASN A 120 -21.10 -4.52 -13.76
N ALA A 121 -20.72 -4.96 -12.55
CA ALA A 121 -21.36 -6.09 -11.91
C ALA A 121 -22.86 -5.82 -11.62
N MET A 122 -23.21 -4.60 -11.21
CA MET A 122 -24.60 -4.17 -11.01
C MET A 122 -25.38 -4.14 -12.32
N GLN A 123 -24.79 -3.55 -13.37
CA GLN A 123 -25.43 -3.39 -14.68
C GLN A 123 -25.72 -4.74 -15.34
N VAL A 124 -24.73 -5.65 -15.36
CA VAL A 124 -24.89 -7.00 -15.93
C VAL A 124 -25.92 -7.83 -15.14
N ALA A 125 -25.91 -7.73 -13.81
CA ALA A 125 -26.90 -8.42 -12.98
C ALA A 125 -28.34 -7.92 -13.19
N GLY A 126 -28.51 -6.67 -13.63
CA GLY A 126 -29.80 -6.09 -14.03
C GLY A 126 -30.20 -6.37 -15.50
N GLY A 127 -29.48 -7.22 -16.22
CA GLY A 127 -29.73 -7.54 -17.63
C GLY A 127 -29.19 -6.51 -18.64
N GLY A 128 -28.40 -5.53 -18.19
CA GLY A 128 -27.76 -4.55 -19.05
C GLY A 128 -26.45 -5.07 -19.68
N GLN A 129 -25.94 -4.32 -20.65
CA GLN A 129 -24.68 -4.66 -21.32
C GLN A 129 -23.47 -4.41 -20.41
N ALA A 130 -22.44 -5.23 -20.58
CA ALA A 130 -21.17 -5.05 -19.85
C ALA A 130 -20.46 -3.73 -20.22
N ILE A 131 -19.79 -3.12 -19.25
CA ILE A 131 -18.94 -1.95 -19.46
C ILE A 131 -17.62 -2.43 -20.09
N PRO A 132 -17.27 -2.00 -21.32
CA PRO A 132 -16.11 -2.53 -22.05
C PRO A 132 -14.78 -2.41 -21.29
N GLU A 133 -14.58 -1.30 -20.58
CA GLU A 133 -13.33 -0.99 -19.85
C GLU A 133 -13.24 -1.68 -18.49
N ALA A 134 -14.32 -2.28 -17.98
CA ALA A 134 -14.37 -2.83 -16.63
C ALA A 134 -13.30 -3.90 -16.36
N ALA A 135 -13.04 -4.77 -17.35
CA ALA A 135 -12.01 -5.80 -17.23
C ALA A 135 -10.60 -5.19 -17.14
N ALA A 136 -10.28 -4.23 -18.01
CA ALA A 136 -8.97 -3.56 -18.04
C ALA A 136 -8.73 -2.73 -16.76
N LYS A 137 -9.73 -1.96 -16.32
CA LYS A 137 -9.67 -1.16 -15.08
C LYS A 137 -9.58 -2.05 -13.85
N GLY A 138 -10.31 -3.17 -13.80
CA GLY A 138 -10.20 -4.16 -12.73
C GLY A 138 -8.81 -4.81 -12.67
N ALA A 139 -8.22 -5.16 -13.82
CA ALA A 139 -6.87 -5.70 -13.88
C ALA A 139 -5.81 -4.69 -13.43
N LEU A 140 -5.94 -3.41 -13.79
CA LEU A 140 -5.07 -2.35 -13.31
C LEU A 140 -5.19 -2.20 -11.77
N ALA A 141 -6.42 -2.08 -11.26
CA ALA A 141 -6.65 -1.98 -9.82
C ALA A 141 -6.06 -3.17 -9.05
N GLY A 142 -6.17 -4.37 -9.60
CA GLY A 142 -5.57 -5.59 -9.03
C GLY A 142 -4.04 -5.52 -8.97
N ARG A 143 -3.37 -5.10 -10.05
CA ARG A 143 -1.90 -4.92 -10.05
C ARG A 143 -1.45 -3.86 -9.06
N ILE A 144 -2.11 -2.72 -9.01
CA ILE A 144 -1.79 -1.63 -8.07
C ILE A 144 -2.03 -2.09 -6.62
N SER A 145 -3.12 -2.81 -6.35
CA SER A 145 -3.39 -3.37 -5.03
C SER A 145 -2.32 -4.40 -4.59
N ARG A 146 -1.84 -5.25 -5.51
CA ARG A 146 -0.71 -6.16 -5.27
C ARG A 146 0.58 -5.40 -5.01
N THR A 147 0.83 -4.31 -5.70
CA THR A 147 1.98 -3.42 -5.45
C THR A 147 1.89 -2.78 -4.07
N ASN A 148 0.70 -2.36 -3.63
CA ASN A 148 0.49 -1.90 -2.26
C ASN A 148 0.79 -3.01 -1.23
N THR A 149 0.40 -4.25 -1.49
CA THR A 149 0.76 -5.39 -0.62
C THR A 149 2.28 -5.58 -0.54
N LEU A 150 2.98 -5.46 -1.66
CA LEU A 150 4.44 -5.49 -1.70
C LEU A 150 5.05 -4.34 -0.87
N PHE A 151 4.58 -3.11 -1.08
CA PHE A 151 5.08 -1.91 -0.39
C PHE A 151 4.74 -1.89 1.11
N SER A 152 3.68 -2.56 1.54
CA SER A 152 3.32 -2.65 2.96
C SER A 152 4.39 -3.34 3.80
N ILE A 153 5.16 -4.26 3.23
CA ILE A 153 6.20 -5.02 3.94
C ILE A 153 7.36 -4.10 4.35
N PRO A 154 8.06 -3.41 3.42
CA PRO A 154 9.08 -2.44 3.81
C PRO A 154 8.51 -1.26 4.59
N MET A 155 7.29 -0.79 4.29
CA MET A 155 6.65 0.28 5.05
C MET A 155 6.57 -0.08 6.55
N LEU A 156 6.02 -1.23 6.88
CA LEU A 156 5.89 -1.70 8.27
C LEU A 156 7.26 -1.92 8.92
N PHE A 157 8.23 -2.45 8.17
CA PHE A 157 9.60 -2.62 8.66
C PHE A 157 10.22 -1.27 9.04
N PHE A 158 10.18 -0.27 8.16
CA PHE A 158 10.79 1.03 8.43
C PHE A 158 10.05 1.80 9.53
N MET A 159 8.72 1.69 9.63
CA MET A 159 7.94 2.22 10.76
C MET A 159 8.37 1.60 12.09
N GLY A 160 8.51 0.28 12.17
CA GLY A 160 8.96 -0.42 13.38
C GLY A 160 10.43 -0.17 13.69
N SER A 161 11.31 -0.18 12.68
CA SER A 161 12.76 0.01 12.87
C SER A 161 13.11 1.41 13.37
N ALA A 162 12.30 2.41 13.10
CA ALA A 162 12.53 3.78 13.57
C ALA A 162 12.68 3.86 15.10
N VAL A 163 11.94 3.02 15.83
CA VAL A 163 11.98 2.97 17.31
C VAL A 163 12.96 1.89 17.81
N HIS A 164 13.02 0.72 17.14
CA HIS A 164 13.67 -0.46 17.68
C HIS A 164 15.10 -0.71 17.19
N LEU A 165 15.52 -0.09 16.07
CA LEU A 165 16.84 -0.29 15.45
C LEU A 165 17.67 0.99 15.39
N GLN A 166 17.50 1.91 16.33
CA GLN A 166 18.17 3.23 16.32
C GLN A 166 19.68 3.15 16.34
N SER A 167 20.25 2.14 16.99
CA SER A 167 21.71 1.95 17.12
C SER A 167 22.37 1.31 15.89
N ILE A 168 21.59 0.72 14.99
CA ILE A 168 22.13 -0.04 13.85
C ILE A 168 22.19 0.80 12.58
N LEU A 169 21.23 1.70 12.41
CA LEU A 169 21.15 2.59 11.27
C LEU A 169 21.49 4.01 11.73
N THR A 170 22.63 4.50 11.36
CA THR A 170 22.95 5.92 11.46
C THR A 170 22.02 6.74 10.56
N GLY A 171 21.84 8.03 10.88
CA GLY A 171 20.99 8.89 10.06
C GLY A 171 21.58 9.03 8.67
N THR A 172 20.80 8.70 7.67
CA THR A 172 21.21 8.88 6.29
C THR A 172 20.44 10.08 5.73
N ASN A 173 21.04 11.23 5.82
CA ASN A 173 20.61 12.41 5.06
C ASN A 173 21.33 12.45 3.70
N ASP A 174 21.81 11.29 3.25
CA ASP A 174 22.55 11.19 2.01
C ASP A 174 21.58 11.23 0.81
N LEU A 175 21.84 12.15 -0.10
CA LEU A 175 21.15 12.24 -1.37
C LEU A 175 21.17 10.89 -2.13
N VAL A 176 22.26 10.14 -2.01
CA VAL A 176 22.44 8.84 -2.67
C VAL A 176 21.40 7.83 -2.17
N TYR A 177 21.19 7.74 -0.84
CA TYR A 177 20.14 6.89 -0.28
C TYR A 177 18.77 7.22 -0.86
N TRP A 178 18.39 8.49 -0.84
CA TRP A 178 17.07 8.92 -1.29
C TRP A 178 16.87 8.73 -2.79
N VAL A 179 17.89 8.99 -3.59
CA VAL A 179 17.83 8.77 -5.04
C VAL A 179 17.62 7.29 -5.35
N ILE A 180 18.35 6.39 -4.67
CA ILE A 180 18.20 4.94 -4.87
C ILE A 180 16.84 4.47 -4.34
N ALA A 181 16.48 4.83 -3.11
CA ALA A 181 15.24 4.39 -2.48
C ALA A 181 14.01 4.83 -3.28
N LEU A 182 13.89 6.11 -3.58
CA LEU A 182 12.77 6.63 -4.38
C LEU A 182 12.80 6.09 -5.81
N GLY A 183 14.00 5.97 -6.41
CA GLY A 183 14.16 5.40 -7.76
C GLY A 183 13.61 3.98 -7.87
N VAL A 184 13.97 3.10 -6.92
CA VAL A 184 13.47 1.71 -6.90
C VAL A 184 11.97 1.64 -6.61
N ILE A 185 11.48 2.42 -5.63
CA ILE A 185 10.05 2.47 -5.29
C ILE A 185 9.23 2.93 -6.50
N LEU A 186 9.63 4.03 -7.14
CA LEU A 186 8.95 4.56 -8.31
C LEU A 186 9.04 3.62 -9.51
N ALA A 187 10.18 2.96 -9.73
CA ALA A 187 10.32 1.97 -10.80
C ALA A 187 9.32 0.80 -10.63
N LEU A 188 9.13 0.29 -9.41
CA LEU A 188 8.16 -0.76 -9.11
C LEU A 188 6.72 -0.25 -9.29
N GLN A 189 6.42 0.97 -8.87
CA GLN A 189 5.12 1.60 -9.06
C GLN A 189 4.79 1.77 -10.56
N LEU A 190 5.72 2.33 -11.32
CA LEU A 190 5.56 2.53 -12.76
C LEU A 190 5.43 1.19 -13.50
N ASN A 191 6.21 0.17 -13.11
CA ASN A 191 6.07 -1.17 -13.68
C ASN A 191 4.66 -1.76 -13.49
N ALA A 192 4.00 -1.49 -12.36
CA ALA A 192 2.63 -1.93 -12.12
C ALA A 192 1.59 -1.12 -12.92
N TYR A 193 1.86 0.17 -13.15
CA TYR A 193 0.94 1.12 -13.80
C TYR A 193 0.98 1.02 -15.33
N LEU A 194 2.19 0.92 -15.93
CA LEU A 194 2.43 1.05 -17.38
C LEU A 194 1.99 -0.16 -18.24
N GLY A 195 0.89 -0.82 -17.87
CA GLY A 195 0.27 -1.84 -18.70
C GLY A 195 0.64 -3.28 -18.33
N THR A 196 0.37 -4.21 -19.24
CA THR A 196 0.65 -5.64 -19.04
C THR A 196 2.02 -6.02 -19.58
N ALA A 197 2.94 -6.37 -18.69
CA ALA A 197 4.25 -6.91 -19.02
C ALA A 197 4.48 -8.24 -18.28
N PRO A 198 3.97 -9.37 -18.80
CA PRO A 198 3.90 -10.64 -18.07
C PRO A 198 5.21 -11.09 -17.42
N ARG A 199 6.35 -10.90 -18.11
CA ARG A 199 7.67 -11.27 -17.55
C ARG A 199 8.10 -10.35 -16.41
N ARG A 200 7.95 -9.02 -16.55
CA ARG A 200 8.36 -8.02 -15.55
C ARG A 200 7.41 -7.94 -14.36
N GLN A 201 6.17 -8.39 -14.52
CA GLN A 201 5.12 -8.36 -13.50
C GLN A 201 4.83 -9.75 -12.89
N LYS A 202 5.66 -10.76 -13.18
CA LYS A 202 5.45 -12.13 -12.70
C LYS A 202 5.31 -12.19 -11.18
N TYR A 203 6.06 -11.38 -10.44
CA TYR A 203 5.98 -11.30 -8.98
C TYR A 203 4.63 -10.77 -8.45
N LEU A 204 3.86 -10.06 -9.27
CA LEU A 204 2.51 -9.59 -8.91
C LEU A 204 1.40 -10.62 -9.24
N THR A 205 1.71 -11.74 -9.89
CA THR A 205 0.70 -12.73 -10.29
C THR A 205 0.34 -13.70 -9.18
N THR A 206 1.22 -13.87 -8.18
CA THR A 206 1.03 -14.80 -7.07
C THR A 206 1.20 -14.09 -5.73
N VAL A 207 0.55 -14.60 -4.69
CA VAL A 207 0.71 -14.13 -3.30
C VAL A 207 2.16 -14.27 -2.86
N SER A 208 2.75 -15.46 -3.06
CA SER A 208 4.15 -15.74 -2.69
C SER A 208 5.13 -14.80 -3.37
N GLY A 209 4.98 -14.59 -4.69
CA GLY A 209 5.84 -13.66 -5.45
C GLY A 209 5.78 -12.23 -4.93
N THR A 210 4.58 -11.75 -4.59
CA THR A 210 4.37 -10.43 -4.02
C THR A 210 5.06 -10.27 -2.65
N ILE A 211 4.93 -11.27 -1.77
CA ILE A 211 5.57 -11.27 -0.45
C ILE A 211 7.10 -11.32 -0.57
N HIS A 212 7.65 -12.25 -1.37
CA HIS A 212 9.10 -12.36 -1.54
C HIS A 212 9.70 -11.08 -2.13
N MET A 213 9.02 -10.46 -3.09
CA MET A 213 9.48 -9.18 -3.66
C MET A 213 9.43 -8.04 -2.63
N GLY A 214 8.42 -8.02 -1.74
CA GLY A 214 8.35 -7.08 -0.63
C GLY A 214 9.47 -7.26 0.39
N LEU A 215 9.78 -8.51 0.75
CA LEU A 215 10.92 -8.83 1.61
C LEU A 215 12.26 -8.44 0.96
N GLY A 216 12.41 -8.74 -0.34
CA GLY A 216 13.58 -8.34 -1.11
C GLY A 216 13.76 -6.81 -1.17
N LEU A 217 12.68 -6.06 -1.40
CA LEU A 217 12.72 -4.60 -1.36
C LEU A 217 13.10 -4.08 0.02
N THR A 218 12.58 -4.69 1.09
CA THR A 218 12.96 -4.35 2.46
C THR A 218 14.46 -4.53 2.68
N ALA A 219 15.00 -5.68 2.26
CA ALA A 219 16.43 -5.96 2.39
C ALA A 219 17.29 -4.97 1.59
N VAL A 220 16.89 -4.66 0.35
CA VAL A 220 17.61 -3.68 -0.49
C VAL A 220 17.64 -2.30 0.16
N LEU A 221 16.48 -1.77 0.57
CA LEU A 221 16.42 -0.45 1.21
C LEU A 221 17.20 -0.42 2.54
N PHE A 222 17.14 -1.50 3.31
CA PHE A 222 17.89 -1.61 4.57
C PHE A 222 19.40 -1.63 4.33
N VAL A 223 19.88 -2.46 3.39
CA VAL A 223 21.34 -2.54 3.07
C VAL A 223 21.83 -1.24 2.48
N VAL A 224 21.06 -0.60 1.58
CA VAL A 224 21.41 0.73 1.06
C VAL A 224 21.52 1.75 2.20
N GLY A 225 20.62 1.71 3.18
CA GLY A 225 20.69 2.54 4.38
C GLY A 225 21.94 2.27 5.22
N LEU A 226 22.35 1.00 5.39
CA LEU A 226 23.58 0.64 6.12
C LEU A 226 24.87 1.09 5.42
N LEU A 227 24.88 1.07 4.08
CA LEU A 227 26.08 1.42 3.30
C LEU A 227 26.29 2.94 3.17
N ASN A 228 25.26 3.74 3.39
CA ASN A 228 25.28 5.19 3.27
C ASN A 228 25.10 5.91 4.63
N GLY A 229 25.11 5.22 5.71
CA GLY A 229 25.12 5.73 7.10
C GLY A 229 26.43 5.44 7.75
#